data_f0c5fd0f6ae6610dfa3b8ebf3a6c5870
#
_entry.id   f0c5fd0f6ae6610dfa3b8ebf3a6c5870
#
_cell.length_a   1.000
_cell.length_b   1.000
_cell.length_c   1.000
_cell.angle_alpha   90.00
_cell.angle_beta   90.00
_cell.angle_gamma   90.00
#
_symmetry.space_group_name_H-M   'P 1'
#
loop_
_entity.id
_entity.type
_entity.pdbx_description
1 polymer ?
#
loop_
_entity_poly.entity_id
_entity_poly.type
_entity_poly.pdbx_seq_one_letter_code
_entity_poly.pdbx_strand_id
1 'polypeptide(L)'
;MRPMATLAALALLAAGAACAKPAAPTAPEAEKALVGASRTQILACAGQPAATSEAGGLEYLTYRREETVGTGHMQAVPRIPVIGSLSMGGPGHRVTCEATMVLKDGAVETLAFRTEPAQDEAATADICSPLVARCLSP
;
A
#
# COMPACT_ATOMS: atom_id res chain seq x y z
N MET A 1 -42.48 44.21 -32.97
CA MET A 1 -42.50 42.99 -32.20
C MET A 1 -41.08 42.56 -32.01
N ARG A 2 -40.55 42.65 -30.77
CA ARG A 2 -39.17 42.27 -30.44
C ARG A 2 -39.20 40.90 -29.75
N PRO A 3 -38.40 39.92 -30.15
CA PRO A 3 -38.20 38.73 -29.34
C PRO A 3 -37.18 39.00 -28.26
N MET A 4 -37.54 38.69 -27.03
CA MET A 4 -36.67 38.73 -25.83
C MET A 4 -35.67 37.60 -25.90
N ALA A 5 -34.39 37.96 -25.88
CA ALA A 5 -33.30 37.01 -25.73
C ALA A 5 -33.18 36.59 -24.26
N THR A 6 -33.47 35.34 -23.96
CA THR A 6 -33.21 34.73 -22.68
C THR A 6 -31.75 34.30 -22.61
N LEU A 7 -30.95 35.01 -21.79
CA LEU A 7 -29.60 34.62 -21.41
C LEU A 7 -29.68 33.44 -20.43
N ALA A 8 -29.34 32.25 -20.89
CA ALA A 8 -29.11 31.10 -20.03
C ALA A 8 -27.71 31.20 -19.44
N ALA A 9 -27.64 31.49 -18.15
CA ALA A 9 -26.39 31.44 -17.38
C ALA A 9 -25.99 29.98 -17.15
N LEU A 10 -24.96 29.50 -17.86
CA LEU A 10 -24.29 28.24 -17.57
C LEU A 10 -23.42 28.42 -16.31
N ALA A 11 -23.90 27.89 -15.19
CA ALA A 11 -23.05 27.72 -14.00
C ALA A 11 -22.11 26.53 -14.23
N LEU A 12 -20.83 26.82 -14.48
CA LEU A 12 -19.77 25.80 -14.43
C LEU A 12 -19.55 25.39 -12.97
N LEU A 13 -20.07 24.25 -12.57
CA LEU A 13 -19.64 23.55 -11.38
C LEU A 13 -18.26 22.96 -11.66
N ALA A 14 -17.21 23.63 -11.20
CA ALA A 14 -15.87 23.06 -11.11
C ALA A 14 -15.89 21.98 -10.03
N ALA A 15 -16.09 20.72 -10.43
CA ALA A 15 -15.87 19.58 -9.57
C ALA A 15 -14.36 19.48 -9.31
N GLY A 16 -13.93 19.96 -8.14
CA GLY A 16 -12.58 19.72 -7.63
C GLY A 16 -12.39 18.24 -7.43
N ALA A 17 -11.73 17.57 -8.36
CA ALA A 17 -11.24 16.22 -8.16
C ALA A 17 -10.15 16.29 -7.08
N ALA A 18 -10.52 16.01 -5.84
CA ALA A 18 -9.55 15.75 -4.79
C ALA A 18 -8.75 14.53 -5.24
N CYS A 19 -7.45 14.69 -5.48
CA CYS A 19 -6.52 13.60 -5.74
C CYS A 19 -6.33 12.81 -4.44
N ALA A 20 -7.31 12.00 -4.06
CA ALA A 20 -7.15 11.03 -2.99
C ALA A 20 -6.21 9.93 -3.50
N LYS A 21 -5.10 9.70 -2.79
CA LYS A 21 -4.24 8.55 -3.07
C LYS A 21 -5.08 7.28 -2.91
N PRO A 22 -5.09 6.38 -3.91
CA PRO A 22 -5.82 5.13 -3.78
C PRO A 22 -5.28 4.33 -2.59
N ALA A 23 -6.16 3.66 -1.85
CA ALA A 23 -5.76 2.79 -0.76
C ALA A 23 -4.89 1.64 -1.31
N ALA A 24 -3.88 1.24 -0.51
CA ALA A 24 -3.04 0.11 -0.86
C ALA A 24 -3.87 -1.20 -0.83
N PRO A 25 -3.62 -2.14 -1.75
CA PRO A 25 -4.34 -3.39 -1.76
C PRO A 25 -4.04 -4.22 -0.50
N THR A 26 -5.07 -4.77 0.10
CA THR A 26 -4.96 -5.74 1.20
C THR A 26 -4.39 -7.07 0.69
N ALA A 27 -3.97 -7.95 1.60
CA ALA A 27 -3.47 -9.27 1.20
C ALA A 27 -4.47 -10.07 0.36
N PRO A 28 -5.78 -10.15 0.71
CA PRO A 28 -6.76 -10.85 -0.13
C PRO A 28 -6.95 -10.23 -1.52
N GLU A 29 -6.88 -8.90 -1.63
CA GLU A 29 -6.99 -8.22 -2.92
C GLU A 29 -5.77 -8.48 -3.81
N ALA A 30 -4.57 -8.41 -3.23
CA ALA A 30 -3.33 -8.73 -3.92
C ALA A 30 -3.27 -10.23 -4.31
N GLU A 31 -3.70 -11.13 -3.42
CA GLU A 31 -3.79 -12.56 -3.69
C GLU A 31 -4.68 -12.82 -4.90
N LYS A 32 -5.90 -12.27 -4.90
CA LYS A 32 -6.84 -12.44 -6.01
C LYS A 32 -6.24 -12.01 -7.36
N ALA A 33 -5.40 -11.00 -7.37
CA ALA A 33 -4.75 -10.52 -8.60
C ALA A 33 -3.56 -11.41 -9.02
N LEU A 34 -2.91 -12.10 -8.08
CA LEU A 34 -1.68 -12.86 -8.31
C LEU A 34 -1.89 -14.37 -8.41
N VAL A 35 -3.03 -14.90 -7.96
CA VAL A 35 -3.35 -16.34 -8.09
C VAL A 35 -3.23 -16.78 -9.53
N GLY A 36 -2.51 -17.88 -9.76
CA GLY A 36 -2.22 -18.43 -11.07
C GLY A 36 -1.00 -17.85 -11.78
N ALA A 37 -0.41 -16.76 -11.26
CA ALA A 37 0.83 -16.24 -11.81
C ALA A 37 1.97 -17.27 -11.63
N SER A 38 2.79 -17.44 -12.67
CA SER A 38 3.89 -18.38 -12.60
C SER A 38 5.04 -17.87 -11.71
N ARG A 39 5.84 -18.78 -11.19
CA ARG A 39 7.06 -18.46 -10.45
C ARG A 39 7.94 -17.47 -11.21
N THR A 40 8.14 -17.69 -12.51
CA THR A 40 8.96 -16.83 -13.36
C THR A 40 8.39 -15.41 -13.43
N GLN A 41 7.07 -15.26 -13.55
CA GLN A 41 6.41 -13.94 -13.55
C GLN A 41 6.61 -13.23 -12.21
N ILE A 42 6.46 -13.93 -11.09
CA ILE A 42 6.69 -13.36 -9.76
C ILE A 42 8.14 -12.90 -9.60
N LEU A 43 9.12 -13.72 -9.97
CA LEU A 43 10.53 -13.32 -9.89
C LEU A 43 10.87 -12.14 -10.81
N ALA A 44 10.20 -12.04 -11.95
CA ALA A 44 10.41 -10.91 -12.86
C ALA A 44 9.87 -9.59 -12.32
N CYS A 45 8.72 -9.61 -11.63
CA CYS A 45 8.08 -8.40 -11.12
C CYS A 45 8.45 -8.05 -9.67
N ALA A 46 8.53 -9.02 -8.76
CA ALA A 46 8.85 -8.82 -7.35
C ALA A 46 10.36 -8.94 -7.05
N GLY A 47 11.12 -9.52 -7.97
CA GLY A 47 12.55 -9.76 -7.78
C GLY A 47 12.85 -11.04 -6.99
N GLN A 48 14.06 -11.12 -6.47
CA GLN A 48 14.49 -12.28 -5.67
C GLN A 48 13.85 -12.23 -4.28
N PRO A 49 13.28 -13.34 -3.80
CA PRO A 49 12.76 -13.42 -2.44
C PRO A 49 13.89 -13.39 -1.40
N ALA A 50 13.59 -12.91 -0.20
CA ALA A 50 14.51 -12.95 0.93
C ALA A 50 14.76 -14.40 1.42
N ALA A 51 13.77 -15.26 1.26
CA ALA A 51 13.88 -16.69 1.55
C ALA A 51 12.98 -17.51 0.63
N THR A 52 13.42 -18.72 0.34
CA THR A 52 12.65 -19.73 -0.39
C THR A 52 12.70 -21.01 0.42
N SER A 53 11.57 -21.67 0.58
CA SER A 53 11.49 -22.99 1.21
C SER A 53 10.46 -23.86 0.52
N GLU A 54 10.58 -25.18 0.72
CA GLU A 54 9.65 -26.16 0.19
C GLU A 54 9.15 -27.05 1.31
N ALA A 55 7.85 -27.29 1.34
CA ALA A 55 7.24 -28.20 2.30
C ALA A 55 5.93 -28.75 1.72
N GLY A 56 5.74 -30.06 1.83
CA GLY A 56 4.50 -30.74 1.42
C GLY A 56 4.14 -30.57 -0.06
N GLY A 57 5.12 -30.42 -0.95
CA GLY A 57 4.90 -30.18 -2.38
C GLY A 57 4.53 -28.72 -2.71
N LEU A 58 4.65 -27.82 -1.75
CA LEU A 58 4.44 -26.38 -1.92
C LEU A 58 5.77 -25.66 -1.82
N GLU A 59 5.95 -24.64 -2.65
CA GLU A 59 7.08 -23.70 -2.57
C GLU A 59 6.61 -22.42 -1.90
N TYR A 60 7.43 -21.89 -0.99
CA TYR A 60 7.17 -20.64 -0.26
C TYR A 60 8.20 -19.60 -0.67
N LEU A 61 7.75 -18.51 -1.26
CA LEU A 61 8.58 -17.34 -1.55
C LEU A 61 8.29 -16.26 -0.53
N THR A 62 9.28 -15.91 0.27
CA THR A 62 9.14 -14.91 1.33
C THR A 62 9.90 -13.65 0.96
N TYR A 63 9.17 -12.53 0.89
CA TYR A 63 9.70 -11.19 0.68
C TYR A 63 9.63 -10.40 1.98
N ARG A 64 10.64 -9.58 2.26
CA ARG A 64 10.71 -8.76 3.48
C ARG A 64 10.99 -7.32 3.18
N ARG A 65 10.41 -6.45 4.00
CA ARG A 65 10.64 -5.02 4.00
C ARG A 65 10.57 -4.47 5.42
N GLU A 66 11.47 -3.54 5.75
CA GLU A 66 11.39 -2.77 6.98
C GLU A 66 10.89 -1.36 6.66
N GLU A 67 9.99 -0.88 7.49
CA GLU A 67 9.46 0.48 7.41
C GLU A 67 9.50 1.12 8.80
N THR A 68 9.78 2.42 8.87
CA THR A 68 9.67 3.17 10.11
C THR A 68 8.34 3.88 10.12
N VAL A 69 7.47 3.52 11.05
CA VAL A 69 6.14 4.10 11.23
C VAL A 69 6.12 4.99 12.47
N GLY A 70 5.23 6.01 12.49
CA GLY A 70 5.05 6.86 13.66
C GLY A 70 6.10 7.97 13.80
N THR A 71 6.90 8.26 12.77
CA THR A 71 7.60 9.54 12.71
C THR A 71 6.54 10.62 12.52
N GLY A 72 6.14 11.25 13.63
CA GLY A 72 5.17 12.32 13.60
C GLY A 72 5.59 13.35 12.55
N HIS A 73 4.74 13.58 11.56
CA HIS A 73 4.83 14.81 10.81
C HIS A 73 4.72 15.92 11.82
N MET A 74 5.77 16.69 12.00
CA MET A 74 5.69 17.96 12.70
C MET A 74 4.70 18.81 11.90
N GLN A 75 3.44 18.77 12.26
CA GLN A 75 2.54 19.85 11.91
C GLN A 75 3.12 21.05 12.60
N ALA A 76 3.48 22.06 11.83
CA ALA A 76 3.92 23.33 12.36
C ALA A 76 2.79 23.86 13.25
N VAL A 77 2.93 23.63 14.56
CA VAL A 77 2.05 24.25 15.55
C VAL A 77 2.36 25.75 15.45
N PRO A 78 1.36 26.62 15.27
CA PRO A 78 1.61 28.05 15.24
C PRO A 78 2.37 28.42 16.52
N ARG A 79 3.50 29.10 16.36
CA ARG A 79 4.36 29.52 17.46
C ARG A 79 3.54 30.27 18.49
N ILE A 80 3.30 29.64 19.63
CA ILE A 80 2.88 30.34 20.83
C ILE A 80 4.16 30.87 21.44
N PRO A 81 4.30 32.21 21.61
CA PRO A 81 5.59 32.83 21.94
C PRO A 81 6.09 32.57 23.36
N VAL A 82 5.50 31.70 24.12
CA VAL A 82 5.77 31.53 25.55
C VAL A 82 6.23 30.14 25.98
N ILE A 83 6.16 29.14 25.13
CA ILE A 83 6.55 27.78 25.52
C ILE A 83 7.41 27.20 24.39
N GLY A 84 8.64 26.85 24.71
CA GLY A 84 9.58 26.23 23.80
C GLY A 84 8.96 25.09 23.03
N SER A 85 9.45 24.86 21.82
CA SER A 85 8.95 23.86 20.88
C SER A 85 8.71 22.52 21.55
N LEU A 86 7.46 22.22 21.90
CA LEU A 86 7.02 20.89 22.26
C LEU A 86 7.00 20.07 20.97
N SER A 87 8.06 19.34 20.74
CA SER A 87 8.14 18.33 19.71
C SER A 87 7.22 17.16 20.15
N MET A 88 5.95 17.19 19.72
CA MET A 88 5.01 16.10 19.94
C MET A 88 5.14 15.04 18.83
N GLY A 89 6.34 14.60 18.51
CA GLY A 89 6.62 13.45 17.67
C GLY A 89 7.33 12.42 18.52
N GLY A 90 6.65 11.33 18.87
CA GLY A 90 7.33 10.18 19.47
C GLY A 90 8.33 9.59 18.47
N PRO A 91 9.39 8.91 18.96
CA PRO A 91 10.32 8.20 18.08
C PRO A 91 9.54 7.18 17.26
N GLY A 92 9.76 7.17 15.93
CA GLY A 92 9.22 6.13 15.05
C GLY A 92 9.71 4.77 15.52
N HIS A 93 8.87 3.75 15.33
CA HIS A 93 9.25 2.37 15.55
C HIS A 93 9.38 1.63 14.23
N ARG A 94 10.24 0.62 14.18
CA ARG A 94 10.38 -0.21 12.99
C ARG A 94 9.29 -1.26 12.96
N VAL A 95 8.74 -1.44 11.79
CA VAL A 95 7.83 -2.54 11.46
C VAL A 95 8.44 -3.31 10.31
N THR A 96 8.59 -4.60 10.50
CA THR A 96 8.99 -5.51 9.42
C THR A 96 7.75 -6.08 8.77
N CYS A 97 7.64 -5.95 7.47
CA CYS A 97 6.65 -6.67 6.70
C CYS A 97 7.25 -7.91 6.08
N GLU A 98 6.49 -8.97 6.11
CA GLU A 98 6.74 -10.21 5.41
C GLU A 98 5.55 -10.53 4.49
N ALA A 99 5.82 -10.68 3.19
CA ALA A 99 4.86 -11.15 2.22
C ALA A 99 5.27 -12.58 1.80
N THR A 100 4.44 -13.56 2.10
CA THR A 100 4.68 -14.96 1.75
C THR A 100 3.72 -15.38 0.65
N MET A 101 4.28 -15.79 -0.49
CA MET A 101 3.55 -16.41 -1.58
C MET A 101 3.75 -17.92 -1.52
N VAL A 102 2.66 -18.65 -1.58
CA VAL A 102 2.69 -20.12 -1.66
C VAL A 102 2.40 -20.52 -3.10
N LEU A 103 3.32 -21.27 -3.68
CA LEU A 103 3.19 -21.79 -5.03
C LEU A 103 2.93 -23.30 -5.00
N LYS A 104 2.00 -23.72 -5.82
CA LYS A 104 1.72 -25.12 -6.11
C LYS A 104 1.91 -25.36 -7.60
N ASP A 105 2.66 -26.38 -7.94
CA ASP A 105 2.96 -26.71 -9.35
C ASP A 105 3.52 -25.51 -10.14
N GLY A 106 4.28 -24.63 -9.47
CA GLY A 106 4.92 -23.45 -10.06
C GLY A 106 4.01 -22.23 -10.26
N ALA A 107 2.78 -22.26 -9.76
CA ALA A 107 1.84 -21.15 -9.82
C ALA A 107 1.41 -20.68 -8.42
N VAL A 108 1.21 -19.38 -8.25
CA VAL A 108 0.74 -18.81 -6.99
C VAL A 108 -0.64 -19.35 -6.64
N GLU A 109 -0.76 -19.90 -5.45
CA GLU A 109 -2.01 -20.39 -4.86
C GLU A 109 -2.55 -19.43 -3.79
N THR A 110 -1.67 -18.91 -2.92
CA THR A 110 -2.04 -17.96 -1.87
C THR A 110 -0.98 -16.90 -1.65
N LEU A 111 -1.41 -15.77 -1.06
CA LEU A 111 -0.54 -14.69 -0.60
C LEU A 111 -0.98 -14.25 0.79
N ALA A 112 -0.02 -14.12 1.71
CA ALA A 112 -0.25 -13.59 3.04
C ALA A 112 0.70 -12.42 3.34
N PHE A 113 0.19 -11.39 4.01
CA PHE A 113 0.99 -10.31 4.60
C PHE A 113 1.05 -10.50 6.11
N ARG A 114 2.23 -10.29 6.67
CA ARG A 114 2.46 -10.30 8.11
C ARG A 114 3.35 -9.13 8.50
N THR A 115 3.04 -8.50 9.61
CA THR A 115 3.87 -7.44 10.18
C THR A 115 4.33 -7.79 11.58
N GLU A 116 5.54 -7.37 11.92
CA GLU A 116 6.13 -7.52 13.24
C GLU A 116 6.72 -6.18 13.69
N PRO A 117 6.21 -5.53 14.74
CA PRO A 117 5.01 -5.90 15.50
C PRO A 117 3.72 -5.84 14.67
N ALA A 118 2.70 -6.59 15.09
CA ALA A 118 1.43 -6.68 14.38
C ALA A 118 0.76 -5.31 14.21
N GLN A 119 0.28 -5.04 13.01
CA GLN A 119 -0.47 -3.83 12.65
C GLN A 119 -1.90 -4.20 12.26
N ASP A 120 -2.79 -3.22 12.21
CA ASP A 120 -4.11 -3.43 11.60
C ASP A 120 -4.01 -3.72 10.10
N GLU A 121 -5.11 -4.14 9.49
CA GLU A 121 -5.13 -4.55 8.08
C GLU A 121 -4.73 -3.42 7.12
N ALA A 122 -5.21 -2.20 7.35
CA ALA A 122 -4.91 -1.05 6.48
C ALA A 122 -3.43 -0.66 6.57
N ALA A 123 -2.87 -0.58 7.78
CA ALA A 123 -1.45 -0.30 7.99
C ALA A 123 -0.57 -1.43 7.44
N THR A 124 -0.98 -2.69 7.61
CA THR A 124 -0.30 -3.84 7.03
C THR A 124 -0.30 -3.76 5.50
N ALA A 125 -1.43 -3.43 4.88
CA ALA A 125 -1.52 -3.24 3.44
C ALA A 125 -0.58 -2.12 2.94
N ASP A 126 -0.56 -0.98 3.62
CA ASP A 126 0.31 0.15 3.25
C ASP A 126 1.81 -0.21 3.32
N ILE A 127 2.21 -0.97 4.33
CA ILE A 127 3.61 -1.37 4.54
C ILE A 127 4.01 -2.50 3.59
N CYS A 128 3.12 -3.47 3.35
CA CYS A 128 3.43 -4.70 2.63
C CYS A 128 3.18 -4.64 1.12
N SER A 129 2.18 -3.89 0.67
CA SER A 129 1.83 -3.84 -0.75
C SER A 129 2.98 -3.43 -1.68
N PRO A 130 3.95 -2.57 -1.29
CA PRO A 130 5.09 -2.26 -2.14
C PRO A 130 5.93 -3.46 -2.52
N LEU A 131 5.93 -4.54 -1.73
CA LEU A 131 6.66 -5.78 -2.05
C LEU A 131 6.13 -6.46 -3.32
N VAL A 132 4.86 -6.31 -3.60
CA VAL A 132 4.18 -6.94 -4.73
C VAL A 132 3.63 -5.93 -5.75
N ALA A 133 3.83 -4.64 -5.53
CA ALA A 133 3.23 -3.57 -6.32
C ALA A 133 3.52 -3.68 -7.82
N ARG A 134 4.74 -4.07 -8.19
CA ARG A 134 5.12 -4.26 -9.60
C ARG A 134 4.40 -5.43 -10.25
N CYS A 135 4.01 -6.43 -9.46
CA CYS A 135 3.27 -7.58 -9.95
C CYS A 135 1.78 -7.28 -10.13
N LEU A 136 1.27 -6.24 -9.47
CA LEU A 136 -0.13 -5.81 -9.55
C LEU A 136 -0.37 -4.77 -10.65
N SER A 137 0.69 -4.16 -11.16
CA SER A 137 0.61 -3.21 -12.27
C SER A 137 0.50 -3.96 -13.59
N PRO A 138 -0.41 -3.53 -14.48
CA PRO A 138 -0.51 -4.11 -15.81
C PRO A 138 0.73 -3.81 -16.66
#